data_0dc162f828d8bb4fe3bff9b7e87c3118
#
_entry.id   0dc162f828d8bb4fe3bff9b7e87c3118
#
_cell.length_a   1.000
_cell.length_b   1.000
_cell.length_c   1.000
_cell.angle_alpha   90.00
_cell.angle_beta   90.00
_cell.angle_gamma   90.00
#
_symmetry.space_group_name_H-M   'P 1'
#
loop_
_entity.id
_entity.type
_entity.pdbx_description
1 polymer ?
#
loop_
_entity_poly.entity_id
_entity_poly.type
_entity_poly.pdbx_seq_one_letter_code
_entity_poly.pdbx_strand_id
1 'polypeptide(L)'
;LNNASIYEELLGREDIIKITDGVYAYGGLFLKVYNYFSEYFSKAAREMFGSELLEYKVPVLYPAKEYERGKYFENFPHHIMFQTLIKNDIEVLERFAEKSMDNGKLLEEMQVPKNVLRHAACVPVYKWNENTVRKYESSKKYLISGKCFRNEDKNVCELLRLNEFYMKEIVFIGKPAQVAENLEYSRQHLWFELIDKFGLVAEVKSANDSFFASNYKKLRLFQKLGESKFEFRMYIPARDTTLAVGSSNLHRTHFTMEYGIRTPEEYCHSGCIAYGIDRLAYAFLCQKGLDIDKWDEYSRNEIIK
;
A
#
# COMPACT_ATOMS: atom_id res chain seq x y z
N LEU A 1 36.38 -0.14 -8.41
CA LEU A 1 35.07 0.52 -8.34
C LEU A 1 34.22 -0.29 -7.38
N ASN A 2 33.89 0.24 -6.21
CA ASN A 2 33.02 -0.41 -5.23
C ASN A 2 31.64 -0.63 -5.89
N ASN A 3 31.28 -1.89 -6.16
CA ASN A 3 29.95 -2.29 -6.60
C ASN A 3 28.98 -2.45 -5.41
N ALA A 4 29.05 -1.52 -4.44
CA ALA A 4 28.03 -1.51 -3.37
C ALA A 4 26.65 -1.25 -3.98
N SER A 5 25.66 -2.02 -3.57
CA SER A 5 24.28 -1.75 -3.99
C SER A 5 23.79 -0.45 -3.35
N ILE A 6 22.83 0.23 -3.98
CA ILE A 6 22.19 1.43 -3.38
C ILE A 6 21.68 1.12 -1.97
N TYR A 7 21.21 -0.09 -1.72
CA TYR A 7 20.78 -0.52 -0.39
C TYR A 7 21.91 -0.49 0.64
N GLU A 8 23.07 -1.06 0.31
CA GLU A 8 24.25 -1.05 1.21
C GLU A 8 24.79 0.36 1.44
N GLU A 9 24.79 1.20 0.41
CA GLU A 9 25.18 2.60 0.55
C GLU A 9 24.23 3.38 1.45
N LEU A 10 22.91 3.17 1.33
CA LEU A 10 21.91 3.80 2.20
C LEU A 10 22.09 3.39 3.67
N LEU A 11 22.39 2.10 3.94
CA LEU A 11 22.72 1.61 5.29
C LEU A 11 24.02 2.25 5.81
N GLY A 12 25.06 2.28 4.99
CA GLY A 12 26.36 2.85 5.37
C GLY A 12 26.31 4.37 5.66
N ARG A 13 25.38 5.08 5.06
CA ARG A 13 25.11 6.52 5.27
C ARG A 13 24.12 6.80 6.39
N GLU A 14 23.53 5.76 6.98
CA GLU A 14 22.43 5.85 7.95
C GLU A 14 21.19 6.59 7.37
N ASP A 15 21.05 6.65 6.04
CA ASP A 15 19.84 7.15 5.39
C ASP A 15 18.65 6.19 5.60
N ILE A 16 18.94 4.90 5.85
CA ILE A 16 18.01 3.89 6.37
C ILE A 16 18.64 3.13 7.53
N ILE A 17 17.82 2.76 8.52
CA ILE A 17 18.24 1.94 9.66
C ILE A 17 17.34 0.72 9.74
N LYS A 18 17.91 -0.47 9.59
CA LYS A 18 17.16 -1.73 9.73
C LYS A 18 16.86 -1.99 11.21
N ILE A 19 15.58 -2.00 11.57
CA ILE A 19 15.12 -2.33 12.93
C ILE A 19 14.96 -3.85 13.09
N THR A 20 14.33 -4.49 12.12
CA THR A 20 14.20 -5.93 11.96
C THR A 20 13.90 -6.25 10.50
N ASP A 21 13.73 -7.53 10.16
CA ASP A 21 13.45 -7.93 8.79
C ASP A 21 12.18 -7.27 8.23
N GLY A 22 12.35 -6.52 7.14
CA GLY A 22 11.26 -5.79 6.48
C GLY A 22 10.70 -4.60 7.23
N VAL A 23 11.42 -4.09 8.28
CA VAL A 23 11.02 -2.92 9.07
C VAL A 23 12.21 -1.97 9.20
N TYR A 24 12.04 -0.72 8.78
CA TYR A 24 13.10 0.27 8.71
C TYR A 24 12.69 1.62 9.30
N ALA A 25 13.67 2.34 9.85
CA ALA A 25 13.60 3.77 10.06
C ALA A 25 14.27 4.49 8.88
N TYR A 26 13.79 5.69 8.56
CA TYR A 26 14.25 6.49 7.43
C TYR A 26 14.81 7.82 7.87
N GLY A 27 15.94 8.22 7.28
CA GLY A 27 16.64 9.47 7.53
C GLY A 27 17.25 10.05 6.25
N GLY A 28 18.04 11.09 6.39
CA GLY A 28 18.88 11.67 5.36
C GLY A 28 18.21 11.88 4.00
N LEU A 29 18.90 11.48 2.94
CA LEU A 29 18.41 11.61 1.58
C LEU A 29 17.19 10.74 1.29
N PHE A 30 17.15 9.51 1.85
CA PHE A 30 16.02 8.63 1.65
C PHE A 30 14.72 9.27 2.16
N LEU A 31 14.74 9.86 3.36
CA LEU A 31 13.56 10.53 3.94
C LEU A 31 13.12 11.74 3.12
N LYS A 32 14.06 12.50 2.54
CA LYS A 32 13.73 13.63 1.64
C LYS A 32 12.97 13.15 0.40
N VAL A 33 13.46 12.13 -0.27
CA VAL A 33 12.83 11.54 -1.46
C VAL A 33 11.47 10.93 -1.11
N TYR A 34 11.39 10.21 0.01
CA TYR A 34 10.16 9.62 0.54
C TYR A 34 9.08 10.69 0.80
N ASN A 35 9.43 11.78 1.51
CA ASN A 35 8.51 12.87 1.82
C ASN A 35 8.06 13.60 0.55
N TYR A 36 8.97 13.83 -0.40
CA TYR A 36 8.65 14.43 -1.68
C TYR A 36 7.57 13.62 -2.42
N PHE A 37 7.78 12.33 -2.64
CA PHE A 37 6.79 11.50 -3.35
C PHE A 37 5.49 11.32 -2.58
N SER A 38 5.56 11.30 -1.25
CA SER A 38 4.37 11.31 -0.41
C SER A 38 3.53 12.57 -0.63
N GLU A 39 4.15 13.75 -0.70
CA GLU A 39 3.43 15.00 -0.96
C GLU A 39 3.05 15.16 -2.45
N TYR A 40 3.91 14.74 -3.38
CA TYR A 40 3.61 14.73 -4.81
C TYR A 40 2.29 14.01 -5.10
N PHE A 41 2.09 12.80 -4.52
CA PHE A 41 0.83 12.06 -4.69
C PHE A 41 -0.37 12.84 -4.17
N SER A 42 -0.26 13.43 -2.98
CA SER A 42 -1.36 14.20 -2.39
C SER A 42 -1.68 15.46 -3.18
N LYS A 43 -0.65 16.17 -3.61
CA LYS A 43 -0.78 17.39 -4.41
C LYS A 43 -1.46 17.07 -5.76
N ALA A 44 -0.96 16.08 -6.48
CA ALA A 44 -1.56 15.65 -7.73
C ALA A 44 -3.03 15.21 -7.56
N ALA A 45 -3.35 14.48 -6.49
CA ALA A 45 -4.73 14.09 -6.19
C ALA A 45 -5.65 15.30 -5.96
N ARG A 46 -5.17 16.31 -5.22
CA ARG A 46 -5.93 17.56 -4.99
C ARG A 46 -6.08 18.38 -6.28
N GLU A 47 -5.07 18.43 -7.12
CA GLU A 47 -5.13 19.10 -8.44
C GLU A 47 -6.12 18.42 -9.38
N MET A 48 -6.14 17.07 -9.42
CA MET A 48 -7.07 16.32 -10.25
C MET A 48 -8.54 16.47 -9.84
N PHE A 49 -8.82 16.47 -8.55
CA PHE A 49 -10.20 16.29 -8.06
C PHE A 49 -10.74 17.45 -7.22
N GLY A 50 -9.91 18.42 -6.85
CA GLY A 50 -10.30 19.64 -6.15
C GLY A 50 -11.16 19.37 -4.91
N SER A 51 -12.27 20.08 -4.80
CA SER A 51 -13.22 20.00 -3.68
C SER A 51 -13.99 18.67 -3.58
N GLU A 52 -13.95 17.83 -4.61
CA GLU A 52 -14.60 16.51 -4.57
C GLU A 52 -13.74 15.46 -3.83
N LEU A 53 -12.47 15.76 -3.58
CA LEU A 53 -11.55 14.86 -2.89
C LEU A 53 -11.73 14.98 -1.37
N LEU A 54 -12.03 13.86 -0.73
CA LEU A 54 -12.14 13.74 0.72
C LEU A 54 -10.85 13.10 1.27
N GLU A 55 -10.09 13.83 2.07
CA GLU A 55 -8.80 13.35 2.59
C GLU A 55 -8.93 12.80 4.02
N TYR A 56 -8.42 11.58 4.25
CA TYR A 56 -8.42 10.93 5.55
C TYR A 56 -7.11 10.22 5.87
N LYS A 57 -6.69 10.28 7.14
CA LYS A 57 -5.74 9.34 7.73
C LYS A 57 -6.52 8.19 8.33
N VAL A 58 -6.11 6.96 8.03
CA VAL A 58 -6.84 5.76 8.43
C VAL A 58 -6.09 4.98 9.52
N PRO A 59 -6.82 4.33 10.47
CA PRO A 59 -6.20 3.59 11.55
C PRO A 59 -5.43 2.37 11.03
N VAL A 60 -4.39 1.98 11.77
CA VAL A 60 -3.61 0.76 11.50
C VAL A 60 -4.38 -0.48 11.96
N LEU A 61 -4.90 -0.43 13.18
CA LEU A 61 -5.68 -1.54 13.73
C LEU A 61 -7.06 -1.60 13.08
N TYR A 62 -7.44 -2.79 12.64
CA TYR A 62 -8.72 -3.00 11.98
C TYR A 62 -9.40 -4.26 12.51
N PRO A 63 -10.73 -4.25 12.76
CA PRO A 63 -11.41 -5.41 13.32
C PRO A 63 -11.28 -6.66 12.45
N ALA A 64 -10.89 -7.79 13.04
CA ALA A 64 -10.74 -9.07 12.33
C ALA A 64 -12.04 -9.50 11.62
N LYS A 65 -13.21 -9.20 12.21
CA LYS A 65 -14.52 -9.46 11.60
C LYS A 65 -14.72 -8.77 10.24
N GLU A 66 -14.18 -7.57 10.09
CA GLU A 66 -14.29 -6.83 8.82
C GLU A 66 -13.35 -7.41 7.77
N TYR A 67 -12.22 -8.02 8.20
CA TYR A 67 -11.34 -8.77 7.29
C TYR A 67 -11.99 -10.05 6.78
N GLU A 68 -12.68 -10.78 7.66
CA GLU A 68 -13.47 -11.93 7.28
C GLU A 68 -14.56 -11.54 6.28
N ARG A 69 -15.33 -10.48 6.58
CA ARG A 69 -16.36 -9.93 5.69
C ARG A 69 -15.82 -9.52 4.33
N GLY A 70 -14.67 -8.87 4.28
CA GLY A 70 -13.97 -8.51 3.03
C GLY A 70 -13.28 -9.69 2.32
N LYS A 71 -13.45 -10.93 2.81
CA LYS A 71 -12.84 -12.18 2.27
C LYS A 71 -11.31 -12.17 2.26
N TYR A 72 -10.69 -11.38 3.14
CA TYR A 72 -9.23 -11.31 3.19
C TYR A 72 -8.61 -12.56 3.80
N PHE A 73 -9.28 -13.20 4.77
CA PHE A 73 -8.84 -14.50 5.32
C PHE A 73 -8.87 -15.61 4.29
N GLU A 74 -9.81 -15.54 3.34
CA GLU A 74 -9.92 -16.50 2.25
C GLU A 74 -8.87 -16.24 1.15
N ASN A 75 -8.69 -14.97 0.77
CA ASN A 75 -7.89 -14.61 -0.39
C ASN A 75 -6.40 -14.39 -0.09
N PHE A 76 -6.07 -13.85 1.10
CA PHE A 76 -4.71 -13.44 1.47
C PHE A 76 -4.31 -13.85 2.89
N PRO A 77 -4.60 -15.07 3.37
CA PRO A 77 -4.32 -15.46 4.76
C PRO A 77 -2.83 -15.34 5.12
N HIS A 78 -1.95 -15.58 4.15
CA HIS A 78 -0.49 -15.52 4.32
C HIS A 78 0.05 -14.11 4.59
N HIS A 79 -0.70 -13.05 4.24
CA HIS A 79 -0.29 -11.67 4.49
C HIS A 79 -0.79 -11.11 5.83
N ILE A 80 -1.68 -11.82 6.52
CA ILE A 80 -2.36 -11.28 7.68
C ILE A 80 -1.47 -11.31 8.91
N MET A 81 -1.36 -10.16 9.56
CA MET A 81 -0.69 -10.01 10.85
C MET A 81 -1.74 -9.66 11.90
N PHE A 82 -1.84 -10.48 12.94
CA PHE A 82 -2.77 -10.26 14.04
C PHE A 82 -2.15 -9.37 15.12
N GLN A 83 -2.99 -8.51 15.70
CA GLN A 83 -2.67 -7.81 16.93
C GLN A 83 -3.32 -8.54 18.10
N THR A 84 -2.53 -8.90 19.07
CA THR A 84 -3.00 -9.51 20.31
C THR A 84 -2.50 -8.74 21.52
N LEU A 85 -3.06 -9.03 22.68
CA LEU A 85 -2.73 -8.43 23.97
C LEU A 85 -2.44 -9.56 24.97
N ILE A 86 -1.61 -9.27 25.97
CA ILE A 86 -1.48 -10.14 27.12
C ILE A 86 -2.80 -10.11 27.91
N LYS A 87 -3.16 -11.23 28.58
CA LYS A 87 -4.33 -11.28 29.47
C LYS A 87 -4.15 -10.26 30.59
N ASN A 88 -5.19 -9.49 30.88
CA ASN A 88 -5.19 -8.50 31.96
C ASN A 88 -5.58 -9.20 33.29
N ASP A 89 -4.73 -10.13 33.70
CA ASP A 89 -4.79 -10.88 34.96
C ASP A 89 -3.56 -10.54 35.79
N ILE A 90 -3.72 -10.28 37.10
CA ILE A 90 -2.62 -9.79 37.94
C ILE A 90 -1.45 -10.78 38.00
N GLU A 91 -1.72 -12.06 38.14
CA GLU A 91 -0.69 -13.09 38.22
C GLU A 91 0.07 -13.23 36.89
N VAL A 92 -0.64 -13.09 35.76
CA VAL A 92 -0.03 -13.09 34.41
C VAL A 92 0.89 -11.88 34.26
N LEU A 93 0.41 -10.70 34.65
CA LEU A 93 1.18 -9.45 34.55
C LEU A 93 2.42 -9.47 35.44
N GLU A 94 2.32 -10.00 36.66
CA GLU A 94 3.46 -10.16 37.57
C GLU A 94 4.52 -11.11 36.97
N ARG A 95 4.12 -12.29 36.46
CA ARG A 95 5.04 -13.20 35.78
C ARG A 95 5.73 -12.57 34.57
N PHE A 96 4.99 -11.75 33.82
CA PHE A 96 5.55 -11.05 32.68
C PHE A 96 6.55 -9.96 33.11
N ALA A 97 6.23 -9.18 34.16
CA ALA A 97 7.10 -8.16 34.70
C ALA A 97 8.40 -8.75 35.27
N GLU A 98 8.36 -9.92 35.90
CA GLU A 98 9.49 -10.64 36.44
C GLU A 98 10.34 -11.36 35.38
N LYS A 99 9.96 -11.22 34.07
CA LYS A 99 10.63 -11.90 32.93
C LYS A 99 10.70 -13.44 33.09
N SER A 100 9.73 -14.01 33.78
CA SER A 100 9.67 -15.44 34.06
C SER A 100 8.92 -16.23 32.95
N MET A 101 8.53 -15.58 31.87
CA MET A 101 7.86 -16.21 30.71
C MET A 101 8.86 -16.58 29.63
N ASP A 102 8.86 -17.83 29.23
CA ASP A 102 9.41 -18.29 27.96
C ASP A 102 8.39 -18.08 26.81
N ASN A 103 8.85 -18.25 25.56
CA ASN A 103 8.01 -18.02 24.38
C ASN A 103 6.77 -18.93 24.32
N GLY A 104 6.83 -20.15 24.85
CA GLY A 104 5.70 -21.07 24.90
C GLY A 104 4.63 -20.57 25.86
N LYS A 105 5.00 -20.23 27.07
CA LYS A 105 4.09 -19.68 28.08
C LYS A 105 3.50 -18.32 27.66
N LEU A 106 4.28 -17.50 26.96
CA LEU A 106 3.79 -16.23 26.44
C LEU A 106 2.57 -16.43 25.52
N LEU A 107 2.61 -17.41 24.62
CA LEU A 107 1.48 -17.68 23.70
C LEU A 107 0.22 -18.11 24.45
N GLU A 108 0.34 -18.90 25.52
CA GLU A 108 -0.80 -19.34 26.35
C GLU A 108 -1.47 -18.18 27.09
N GLU A 109 -0.70 -17.12 27.39
CA GLU A 109 -1.18 -15.94 28.13
C GLU A 109 -1.63 -14.80 27.22
N MET A 110 -1.63 -15.00 25.90
CA MET A 110 -2.20 -14.02 24.95
C MET A 110 -3.73 -14.13 24.86
N GLN A 111 -4.34 -12.97 24.64
CA GLN A 111 -5.77 -12.90 24.32
C GLN A 111 -6.00 -13.32 22.88
N VAL A 112 -7.20 -13.85 22.60
CA VAL A 112 -7.64 -14.10 21.22
C VAL A 112 -7.62 -12.77 20.45
N PRO A 113 -6.93 -12.71 19.31
CA PRO A 113 -6.85 -11.47 18.52
C PRO A 113 -8.22 -11.00 18.06
N LYS A 114 -8.55 -9.73 18.33
CA LYS A 114 -9.78 -9.08 17.85
C LYS A 114 -9.50 -8.16 16.65
N ASN A 115 -8.24 -7.79 16.47
CA ASN A 115 -7.80 -6.89 15.42
C ASN A 115 -6.68 -7.53 14.60
N VAL A 116 -6.56 -7.01 13.38
CA VAL A 116 -5.44 -7.25 12.48
C VAL A 116 -4.71 -5.93 12.21
N LEU A 117 -3.45 -6.01 11.83
CA LEU A 117 -2.73 -4.91 11.21
C LEU A 117 -3.13 -4.87 9.73
N ARG A 118 -3.74 -3.76 9.27
CA ARG A 118 -4.28 -3.72 7.91
C ARG A 118 -3.19 -3.82 6.84
N HIS A 119 -3.45 -4.57 5.78
CA HIS A 119 -2.50 -4.81 4.69
C HIS A 119 -2.66 -3.88 3.48
N ALA A 120 -3.72 -3.06 3.44
CA ALA A 120 -4.00 -2.04 2.44
C ALA A 120 -4.71 -0.84 3.08
N ALA A 121 -4.49 0.36 2.54
CA ALA A 121 -5.05 1.56 3.15
C ALA A 121 -6.55 1.70 2.87
N CYS A 122 -7.07 1.20 1.74
CA CYS A 122 -8.47 1.33 1.30
C CYS A 122 -9.51 0.62 2.18
N VAL A 123 -9.11 -0.40 2.95
CA VAL A 123 -10.04 -1.29 3.66
C VAL A 123 -11.08 -0.54 4.51
N PRO A 124 -10.74 0.49 5.32
CA PRO A 124 -11.72 1.19 6.14
C PRO A 124 -12.79 1.97 5.36
N VAL A 125 -12.50 2.35 4.10
CA VAL A 125 -13.40 3.17 3.27
C VAL A 125 -14.74 2.48 3.07
N TYR A 126 -14.74 1.17 2.90
CA TYR A 126 -15.96 0.40 2.68
C TYR A 126 -16.83 0.33 3.93
N LYS A 127 -16.21 0.18 5.11
CA LYS A 127 -16.93 0.11 6.38
C LYS A 127 -17.66 1.42 6.69
N TRP A 128 -17.02 2.57 6.52
CA TRP A 128 -17.71 3.84 6.83
C TRP A 128 -18.71 4.28 5.77
N ASN A 129 -18.74 3.63 4.59
CA ASN A 129 -19.79 3.81 3.58
C ASN A 129 -20.87 2.71 3.65
N GLU A 130 -20.84 1.84 4.68
CA GLU A 130 -21.77 0.72 4.83
C GLU A 130 -23.23 1.15 4.75
N ASN A 131 -24.03 0.33 4.05
CA ASN A 131 -25.47 0.52 3.84
C ASN A 131 -25.86 1.87 3.21
N THR A 132 -24.91 2.48 2.47
CA THR A 132 -25.21 3.71 1.75
C THR A 132 -25.99 3.46 0.48
N VAL A 133 -27.19 4.07 0.38
CA VAL A 133 -28.00 4.10 -0.84
C VAL A 133 -28.13 5.54 -1.30
N ARG A 134 -27.54 5.89 -2.44
CA ARG A 134 -27.61 7.27 -2.99
C ARG A 134 -27.51 7.32 -4.52
N LYS A 135 -28.02 8.38 -5.11
CA LYS A 135 -27.70 8.72 -6.50
C LYS A 135 -26.30 9.33 -6.57
N TYR A 136 -25.47 8.83 -7.48
CA TYR A 136 -24.13 9.34 -7.72
C TYR A 136 -24.14 10.18 -9.01
N GLU A 137 -24.02 11.49 -8.84
CA GLU A 137 -23.76 12.42 -9.96
C GLU A 137 -22.31 12.29 -10.41
N SER A 138 -21.40 12.25 -9.45
CA SER A 138 -19.99 11.86 -9.62
C SER A 138 -19.61 10.77 -8.62
N SER A 139 -18.53 10.00 -8.86
CA SER A 139 -18.01 9.04 -7.89
C SER A 139 -17.51 9.75 -6.64
N LYS A 140 -17.62 9.11 -5.47
CA LYS A 140 -16.89 9.53 -4.26
C LYS A 140 -15.41 9.23 -4.45
N LYS A 141 -14.57 10.16 -3.99
CA LYS A 141 -13.12 10.12 -4.12
C LYS A 141 -12.51 10.32 -2.74
N TYR A 142 -11.75 9.32 -2.27
CA TYR A 142 -11.13 9.34 -0.96
C TYR A 142 -9.61 9.24 -1.10
N LEU A 143 -8.89 10.32 -0.75
CA LEU A 143 -7.45 10.27 -0.58
C LEU A 143 -7.15 9.77 0.83
N ILE A 144 -6.52 8.63 0.90
CA ILE A 144 -6.20 7.96 2.16
C ILE A 144 -4.73 7.64 2.26
N SER A 145 -4.21 7.67 3.47
CA SER A 145 -2.81 7.40 3.73
C SER A 145 -2.61 6.69 5.06
N GLY A 146 -1.58 5.88 5.13
CA GLY A 146 -1.17 5.25 6.37
C GLY A 146 -0.28 4.03 6.18
N LYS A 147 0.28 3.56 7.29
CA LYS A 147 1.09 2.33 7.30
C LYS A 147 0.23 1.12 7.01
N CYS A 148 0.82 0.20 6.25
CA CYS A 148 0.27 -1.10 5.91
C CYS A 148 1.25 -2.19 6.32
N PHE A 149 0.73 -3.38 6.58
CA PHE A 149 1.47 -4.49 7.13
C PHE A 149 1.17 -5.76 6.34
N ARG A 150 2.21 -6.46 5.93
CA ARG A 150 2.08 -7.75 5.25
C ARG A 150 3.12 -8.70 5.81
N ASN A 151 2.68 -9.89 6.22
CA ASN A 151 3.61 -10.95 6.54
C ASN A 151 4.24 -11.45 5.24
N GLU A 152 5.45 -11.00 4.95
CA GLU A 152 6.22 -11.44 3.77
C GLU A 152 7.11 -12.63 4.08
N ASP A 153 7.25 -13.02 5.36
CA ASP A 153 8.04 -14.16 5.83
C ASP A 153 9.42 -14.24 5.13
N LYS A 154 9.72 -15.36 4.48
CA LYS A 154 10.98 -15.59 3.75
C LYS A 154 11.17 -14.74 2.51
N ASN A 155 10.13 -14.03 2.08
CA ASN A 155 10.17 -13.15 0.91
C ASN A 155 10.65 -11.73 1.24
N VAL A 156 10.88 -11.40 2.51
CA VAL A 156 11.46 -10.11 2.90
C VAL A 156 12.80 -9.93 2.20
N CYS A 157 12.97 -8.80 1.52
CA CYS A 157 14.16 -8.52 0.75
C CYS A 157 14.42 -7.03 0.68
N GLU A 158 15.45 -6.54 1.38
CA GLU A 158 15.85 -5.13 1.37
C GLU A 158 14.64 -4.18 1.52
N LEU A 159 14.58 -3.12 0.68
CA LEU A 159 13.40 -2.25 0.55
C LEU A 159 12.43 -2.70 -0.58
N LEU A 160 12.66 -3.86 -1.17
CA LEU A 160 11.83 -4.43 -2.24
C LEU A 160 10.57 -5.12 -1.69
N ARG A 161 10.71 -5.80 -0.53
CA ARG A 161 9.61 -6.48 0.17
C ARG A 161 9.70 -6.23 1.66
N LEU A 162 8.70 -5.54 2.18
CA LEU A 162 8.63 -5.01 3.53
C LEU A 162 7.45 -5.60 4.29
N ASN A 163 7.67 -5.88 5.58
CA ASN A 163 6.60 -6.25 6.51
C ASN A 163 5.77 -5.04 6.95
N GLU A 164 6.37 -3.87 6.98
CA GLU A 164 5.73 -2.59 7.29
C GLU A 164 6.14 -1.56 6.24
N PHE A 165 5.17 -0.88 5.64
CA PHE A 165 5.39 0.13 4.60
C PHE A 165 4.28 1.18 4.61
N TYR A 166 4.51 2.30 3.94
CA TYR A 166 3.54 3.38 3.86
C TYR A 166 2.84 3.39 2.50
N MET A 167 1.53 3.52 2.51
CA MET A 167 0.70 3.54 1.32
C MET A 167 -0.14 4.81 1.24
N LYS A 168 -0.19 5.41 0.06
CA LYS A 168 -1.16 6.44 -0.30
C LYS A 168 -2.04 5.93 -1.42
N GLU A 169 -3.34 6.12 -1.27
CA GLU A 169 -4.33 5.63 -2.23
C GLU A 169 -5.41 6.68 -2.49
N ILE A 170 -5.93 6.71 -3.72
CA ILE A 170 -7.21 7.32 -4.02
C ILE A 170 -8.19 6.18 -4.24
N VAL A 171 -9.27 6.17 -3.47
CA VAL A 171 -10.35 5.18 -3.59
C VAL A 171 -11.55 5.85 -4.25
N PHE A 172 -12.13 5.17 -5.23
CA PHE A 172 -13.31 5.59 -5.97
C PHE A 172 -14.48 4.67 -5.67
N ILE A 173 -15.67 5.26 -5.41
CA ILE A 173 -16.94 4.54 -5.24
C ILE A 173 -18.00 5.27 -6.05
N GLY A 174 -18.68 4.59 -7.00
CA GLY A 174 -19.69 5.18 -7.83
C GLY A 174 -20.22 4.25 -8.92
N LYS A 175 -20.77 4.82 -9.98
CA LYS A 175 -21.22 4.05 -11.16
C LYS A 175 -20.02 3.42 -11.88
N PRO A 176 -20.24 2.30 -12.61
CA PRO A 176 -19.15 1.58 -13.31
C PRO A 176 -18.25 2.48 -14.18
N ALA A 177 -18.87 3.30 -15.05
CA ALA A 177 -18.13 4.19 -15.95
C ALA A 177 -17.33 5.25 -15.19
N GLN A 178 -17.90 5.88 -14.17
CA GLN A 178 -17.23 6.89 -13.36
C GLN A 178 -15.97 6.37 -12.67
N VAL A 179 -16.03 5.14 -12.15
CA VAL A 179 -14.88 4.52 -11.48
C VAL A 179 -13.79 4.18 -12.48
N ALA A 180 -14.16 3.62 -13.64
CA ALA A 180 -13.20 3.27 -14.70
C ALA A 180 -12.49 4.51 -15.26
N GLU A 181 -13.23 5.58 -15.56
CA GLU A 181 -12.71 6.86 -16.04
C GLU A 181 -11.75 7.51 -15.03
N ASN A 182 -12.11 7.53 -13.74
CA ASN A 182 -11.25 8.09 -12.71
C ASN A 182 -9.96 7.29 -12.51
N LEU A 183 -10.00 5.97 -12.64
CA LEU A 183 -8.80 5.14 -12.60
C LEU A 183 -7.87 5.44 -13.78
N GLU A 184 -8.42 5.55 -15.00
CA GLU A 184 -7.63 5.91 -16.20
C GLU A 184 -7.03 7.30 -16.08
N TYR A 185 -7.83 8.30 -15.72
CA TYR A 185 -7.40 9.67 -15.50
C TYR A 185 -6.27 9.74 -14.46
N SER A 186 -6.43 9.00 -13.35
CA SER A 186 -5.40 8.96 -12.30
C SER A 186 -4.11 8.27 -12.76
N ARG A 187 -4.17 7.21 -13.58
CA ARG A 187 -2.97 6.59 -14.14
C ARG A 187 -2.19 7.58 -15.00
N GLN A 188 -2.88 8.36 -15.83
CA GLN A 188 -2.24 9.37 -16.68
C GLN A 188 -1.48 10.40 -15.82
N HIS A 189 -2.12 10.97 -14.82
CA HIS A 189 -1.54 12.06 -14.02
C HIS A 189 -0.59 11.61 -12.91
N LEU A 190 -0.77 10.42 -12.36
CA LEU A 190 0.10 9.93 -11.29
C LEU A 190 1.29 9.12 -11.82
N TRP A 191 1.12 8.35 -12.90
CA TRP A 191 2.17 7.43 -13.37
C TRP A 191 2.90 7.97 -14.59
N PHE A 192 2.19 8.25 -15.68
CA PHE A 192 2.85 8.65 -16.93
C PHE A 192 3.51 10.02 -16.82
N GLU A 193 2.84 11.00 -16.21
CA GLU A 193 3.49 12.30 -15.97
C GLU A 193 4.68 12.21 -15.01
N LEU A 194 4.65 11.32 -14.01
CA LEU A 194 5.78 11.10 -13.12
C LEU A 194 6.99 10.55 -13.90
N ILE A 195 6.75 9.55 -14.77
CA ILE A 195 7.79 8.99 -15.64
C ILE A 195 8.44 10.08 -16.46
N ASP A 196 7.63 10.89 -17.14
CA ASP A 196 8.09 11.93 -18.05
C ASP A 196 8.86 13.05 -17.29
N LYS A 197 8.27 13.55 -16.19
CA LYS A 197 8.87 14.64 -15.39
C LYS A 197 10.24 14.28 -14.80
N PHE A 198 10.42 13.05 -14.36
CA PHE A 198 11.65 12.59 -13.73
C PHE A 198 12.56 11.77 -14.66
N GLY A 199 12.16 11.54 -15.92
CA GLY A 199 12.91 10.71 -16.85
C GLY A 199 13.17 9.30 -16.31
N LEU A 200 12.12 8.64 -15.77
CA LEU A 200 12.24 7.34 -15.13
C LEU A 200 12.13 6.21 -16.16
N VAL A 201 12.88 5.14 -15.94
CA VAL A 201 12.70 3.89 -16.67
C VAL A 201 11.64 3.06 -15.95
N ALA A 202 10.45 3.00 -16.53
CA ALA A 202 9.31 2.33 -15.92
C ALA A 202 8.35 1.75 -16.97
N GLU A 203 7.48 0.87 -16.54
CA GLU A 203 6.44 0.25 -17.35
C GLU A 203 5.12 0.13 -16.57
N VAL A 204 4.02 0.13 -17.28
CA VAL A 204 2.69 -0.18 -16.74
C VAL A 204 2.24 -1.51 -17.31
N LYS A 205 2.03 -2.50 -16.46
CA LYS A 205 1.64 -3.85 -16.84
C LYS A 205 0.33 -4.28 -16.22
N SER A 206 -0.50 -4.98 -16.99
CA SER A 206 -1.59 -5.77 -16.43
C SER A 206 -1.03 -6.84 -15.50
N ALA A 207 -1.59 -6.95 -14.32
CA ALA A 207 -1.08 -7.82 -13.26
C ALA A 207 -2.18 -8.64 -12.61
N ASN A 208 -1.78 -9.57 -11.74
CA ASN A 208 -2.70 -10.35 -10.91
C ASN A 208 -2.25 -10.30 -9.46
N ASP A 209 -3.21 -10.38 -8.53
CA ASP A 209 -2.90 -10.58 -7.13
C ASP A 209 -2.40 -12.00 -6.85
N SER A 210 -1.58 -12.15 -5.81
CA SER A 210 -1.10 -13.43 -5.31
C SER A 210 -2.16 -14.10 -4.43
N PHE A 211 -3.28 -14.53 -5.02
CA PHE A 211 -4.32 -15.24 -4.29
C PHE A 211 -3.84 -16.59 -3.77
N PHE A 212 -4.21 -16.90 -2.54
CA PHE A 212 -3.94 -18.19 -1.91
C PHE A 212 -5.06 -19.22 -2.13
N ALA A 213 -6.27 -18.78 -2.43
CA ALA A 213 -7.46 -19.62 -2.55
C ALA A 213 -7.28 -20.82 -3.51
N SER A 214 -7.97 -21.92 -3.24
CA SER A 214 -7.95 -23.14 -4.09
C SER A 214 -8.37 -22.87 -5.53
N ASN A 215 -9.15 -21.83 -5.78
CA ASN A 215 -9.59 -21.38 -7.09
C ASN A 215 -8.72 -20.24 -7.67
N TYR A 216 -7.51 -20.04 -7.14
CA TYR A 216 -6.62 -18.91 -7.52
C TYR A 216 -6.39 -18.77 -9.04
N LYS A 217 -6.32 -19.89 -9.79
CA LYS A 217 -6.17 -19.86 -11.25
C LYS A 217 -7.35 -19.18 -11.92
N LYS A 218 -8.56 -19.45 -11.45
CA LYS A 218 -9.80 -18.83 -11.95
C LYS A 218 -9.83 -17.34 -11.61
N LEU A 219 -9.52 -16.96 -10.38
CA LEU A 219 -9.45 -15.57 -9.94
C LEU A 219 -8.42 -14.77 -10.74
N ARG A 220 -7.22 -15.33 -10.94
CA ARG A 220 -6.17 -14.70 -11.76
C ARG A 220 -6.59 -14.54 -13.22
N LEU A 221 -7.26 -15.54 -13.79
CA LEU A 221 -7.75 -15.46 -15.16
C LEU A 221 -8.81 -14.36 -15.29
N PHE A 222 -9.75 -14.26 -14.37
CA PHE A 222 -10.75 -13.19 -14.37
C PHE A 222 -10.13 -11.80 -14.22
N GLN A 223 -9.14 -11.62 -13.34
CA GLN A 223 -8.42 -10.36 -13.22
C GLN A 223 -7.72 -9.97 -14.53
N LYS A 224 -7.03 -10.92 -15.15
CA LYS A 224 -6.28 -10.70 -16.39
C LYS A 224 -7.21 -10.40 -17.57
N LEU A 225 -8.27 -11.21 -17.76
CA LEU A 225 -9.23 -11.03 -18.84
C LEU A 225 -10.07 -9.75 -18.68
N GLY A 226 -10.30 -9.33 -17.44
CA GLY A 226 -11.07 -8.12 -17.14
C GLY A 226 -10.24 -6.85 -17.05
N GLU A 227 -8.92 -6.92 -17.29
CA GLU A 227 -7.98 -5.79 -17.11
C GLU A 227 -8.22 -5.02 -15.80
N SER A 228 -8.49 -5.76 -14.72
CA SER A 228 -8.94 -5.19 -13.46
C SER A 228 -7.80 -4.72 -12.56
N LYS A 229 -6.55 -5.05 -12.90
CA LYS A 229 -5.36 -4.62 -12.16
C LYS A 229 -4.22 -4.24 -13.10
N PHE A 230 -3.64 -3.08 -12.83
CA PHE A 230 -2.39 -2.62 -13.43
C PHE A 230 -1.36 -2.36 -12.35
N GLU A 231 -0.10 -2.63 -12.62
CA GLU A 231 1.04 -2.27 -11.78
C GLU A 231 1.91 -1.24 -12.48
N PHE A 232 2.26 -0.19 -11.76
CA PHE A 232 3.33 0.72 -12.10
C PHE A 232 4.64 0.13 -11.58
N ARG A 233 5.54 -0.20 -12.50
CA ARG A 233 6.77 -0.92 -12.21
C ARG A 233 7.96 -0.09 -12.66
N MET A 234 8.87 0.20 -11.74
CA MET A 234 10.12 0.92 -12.01
C MET A 234 11.28 -0.07 -12.15
N TYR A 235 12.17 0.20 -13.06
CA TYR A 235 13.37 -0.59 -13.28
C TYR A 235 14.38 -0.41 -12.15
N ILE A 236 15.00 -1.51 -11.72
CA ILE A 236 16.06 -1.57 -10.70
C ILE A 236 17.36 -2.00 -11.40
N PRO A 237 18.25 -1.06 -11.77
CA PRO A 237 19.40 -1.34 -12.63
C PRO A 237 20.34 -2.44 -12.08
N ALA A 238 20.64 -2.39 -10.78
CA ALA A 238 21.55 -3.35 -10.14
C ALA A 238 21.05 -4.80 -10.13
N ARG A 239 19.76 -5.02 -10.41
CA ARG A 239 19.12 -6.35 -10.39
C ARG A 239 18.55 -6.77 -11.76
N ASP A 240 18.68 -5.91 -12.76
CA ASP A 240 18.10 -6.09 -14.09
C ASP A 240 16.63 -6.58 -14.04
N THR A 241 15.83 -5.93 -13.20
CA THR A 241 14.42 -6.30 -12.96
C THR A 241 13.56 -5.08 -12.73
N THR A 242 12.25 -5.26 -12.70
CA THR A 242 11.31 -4.20 -12.36
C THR A 242 10.63 -4.45 -11.03
N LEU A 243 10.41 -3.39 -10.24
CA LEU A 243 9.73 -3.38 -8.96
C LEU A 243 8.38 -2.69 -9.07
N ALA A 244 7.31 -3.35 -8.65
CA ALA A 244 5.99 -2.71 -8.52
C ALA A 244 6.01 -1.68 -7.38
N VAL A 245 5.88 -0.41 -7.72
CA VAL A 245 5.87 0.74 -6.79
C VAL A 245 4.48 1.34 -6.63
N GLY A 246 3.54 1.00 -7.53
CA GLY A 246 2.15 1.41 -7.48
C GLY A 246 1.23 0.38 -8.11
N SER A 247 -0.05 0.49 -7.84
CA SER A 247 -1.09 -0.34 -8.45
C SER A 247 -2.38 0.44 -8.67
N SER A 248 -3.10 0.08 -9.73
CA SER A 248 -4.45 0.55 -10.02
C SER A 248 -5.35 -0.68 -10.10
N ASN A 249 -6.41 -0.71 -9.28
CA ASN A 249 -7.27 -1.87 -9.13
C ASN A 249 -8.73 -1.48 -9.35
N LEU A 250 -9.40 -2.15 -10.25
CA LEU A 250 -10.86 -2.08 -10.42
C LEU A 250 -11.49 -3.24 -9.64
N HIS A 251 -12.06 -2.95 -8.48
CA HIS A 251 -12.67 -3.96 -7.61
C HIS A 251 -14.07 -4.36 -8.06
N ARG A 252 -14.68 -3.58 -8.96
CA ARG A 252 -16.08 -3.76 -9.36
C ARG A 252 -16.98 -3.77 -8.12
N THR A 253 -17.89 -4.73 -8.01
CA THR A 253 -18.84 -4.86 -6.90
C THR A 253 -18.31 -5.67 -5.71
N HIS A 254 -17.04 -6.12 -5.73
CA HIS A 254 -16.51 -7.04 -4.72
C HIS A 254 -16.73 -6.54 -3.28
N PHE A 255 -16.32 -5.30 -2.99
CA PHE A 255 -16.52 -4.73 -1.66
C PHE A 255 -17.90 -4.09 -1.48
N THR A 256 -18.41 -3.44 -2.53
CA THR A 256 -19.66 -2.68 -2.42
C THR A 256 -20.88 -3.56 -2.17
N MET A 257 -20.89 -4.79 -2.67
CA MET A 257 -21.93 -5.79 -2.34
C MET A 257 -21.84 -6.21 -0.88
N GLU A 258 -20.66 -6.56 -0.38
CA GLU A 258 -20.46 -7.00 1.00
C GLU A 258 -20.84 -5.94 2.03
N TYR A 259 -20.64 -4.65 1.68
CA TYR A 259 -20.95 -3.51 2.55
C TYR A 259 -22.25 -2.79 2.21
N GLY A 260 -23.07 -3.32 1.30
CA GLY A 260 -24.38 -2.73 0.97
C GLY A 260 -24.32 -1.34 0.35
N ILE A 261 -23.26 -1.01 -0.39
CA ILE A 261 -23.04 0.31 -1.01
C ILE A 261 -23.63 0.30 -2.42
N ARG A 262 -24.70 1.07 -2.63
CA ARG A 262 -25.46 0.98 -3.88
C ARG A 262 -26.11 2.29 -4.30
N THR A 263 -26.51 2.37 -5.57
CA THR A 263 -27.55 3.27 -6.06
C THR A 263 -28.93 2.70 -5.72
N PRO A 264 -30.03 3.42 -5.97
CA PRO A 264 -31.37 2.83 -5.90
C PRO A 264 -31.55 1.61 -6.81
N GLU A 265 -30.82 1.57 -7.95
CA GLU A 265 -31.00 0.59 -9.00
C GLU A 265 -29.99 -0.59 -8.91
N GLU A 266 -28.73 -0.32 -8.55
CA GLU A 266 -27.67 -1.31 -8.63
C GLU A 266 -26.58 -1.11 -7.55
N TYR A 267 -25.72 -2.12 -7.34
CA TYR A 267 -24.52 -1.97 -6.51
C TYR A 267 -23.48 -1.09 -7.21
N CYS A 268 -22.84 -0.22 -6.43
CA CYS A 268 -21.76 0.60 -6.93
C CYS A 268 -20.55 -0.26 -7.33
N HIS A 269 -19.76 0.25 -8.26
CA HIS A 269 -18.39 -0.21 -8.43
C HIS A 269 -17.43 0.53 -7.47
N SER A 270 -16.31 -0.08 -7.21
CA SER A 270 -15.18 0.57 -6.53
C SER A 270 -13.86 0.25 -7.23
N GLY A 271 -12.88 1.08 -6.98
CA GLY A 271 -11.52 0.90 -7.44
C GLY A 271 -10.56 1.78 -6.65
N CYS A 272 -9.27 1.52 -6.77
CA CYS A 272 -8.26 2.38 -6.17
C CYS A 272 -6.99 2.47 -7.03
N ILE A 273 -6.26 3.57 -6.84
CA ILE A 273 -4.90 3.73 -7.33
C ILE A 273 -3.99 4.10 -6.17
N ALA A 274 -2.83 3.48 -6.07
CA ALA A 274 -1.96 3.57 -4.91
C ALA A 274 -0.48 3.63 -5.26
N TYR A 275 0.29 4.28 -4.36
CA TYR A 275 1.75 4.14 -4.26
C TYR A 275 2.14 3.47 -2.93
N GLY A 276 3.11 2.56 -3.01
CA GLY A 276 3.95 2.18 -1.88
C GLY A 276 5.13 3.15 -1.84
N ILE A 277 5.07 4.13 -0.96
CA ILE A 277 6.00 5.27 -0.95
C ILE A 277 7.44 4.83 -0.71
N ASP A 278 7.64 3.84 0.16
CA ASP A 278 8.95 3.26 0.46
C ASP A 278 9.63 2.69 -0.79
N ARG A 279 8.88 1.88 -1.55
CA ARG A 279 9.37 1.28 -2.79
C ARG A 279 9.61 2.31 -3.89
N LEU A 280 8.74 3.32 -4.00
CA LEU A 280 8.88 4.39 -4.98
C LEU A 280 10.15 5.19 -4.71
N ALA A 281 10.38 5.59 -3.45
CA ALA A 281 11.60 6.31 -3.05
C ALA A 281 12.86 5.47 -3.31
N TYR A 282 12.83 4.20 -2.96
CA TYR A 282 13.96 3.29 -3.20
C TYR A 282 14.25 3.10 -4.70
N ALA A 283 13.22 2.83 -5.50
CA ALA A 283 13.38 2.64 -6.94
C ALA A 283 13.88 3.92 -7.64
N PHE A 284 13.43 5.09 -7.19
CA PHE A 284 13.94 6.38 -7.66
C PHE A 284 15.45 6.50 -7.40
N LEU A 285 15.88 6.25 -6.17
CA LEU A 285 17.31 6.32 -5.81
C LEU A 285 18.15 5.25 -6.53
N CYS A 286 17.57 4.06 -6.80
CA CYS A 286 18.26 3.05 -7.62
C CYS A 286 18.54 3.54 -9.05
N GLN A 287 17.72 4.43 -9.60
CA GLN A 287 17.91 4.99 -10.94
C GLN A 287 18.75 6.27 -10.94
N LYS A 288 18.57 7.16 -9.97
CA LYS A 288 19.25 8.45 -9.90
C LYS A 288 20.58 8.43 -9.13
N GLY A 289 20.81 7.39 -8.31
CA GLY A 289 21.97 7.31 -7.41
C GLY A 289 21.84 8.19 -6.18
N LEU A 290 22.86 8.16 -5.30
CA LEU A 290 22.89 8.91 -4.04
C LEU A 290 23.71 10.20 -4.11
N ASP A 291 24.37 10.46 -5.24
CA ASP A 291 25.12 11.68 -5.53
C ASP A 291 24.17 12.70 -6.20
N ILE A 292 23.65 13.63 -5.40
CA ILE A 292 22.66 14.65 -5.83
C ILE A 292 23.22 15.58 -6.93
N ASP A 293 24.53 15.78 -6.98
CA ASP A 293 25.13 16.64 -8.00
C ASP A 293 25.08 16.01 -9.41
N LYS A 294 24.89 14.70 -9.49
CA LYS A 294 24.69 13.95 -10.74
C LYS A 294 23.23 13.84 -11.18
N TRP A 295 22.30 14.29 -10.35
CA TRP A 295 20.88 14.28 -10.73
C TRP A 295 20.62 15.33 -11.83
N ASP A 296 19.63 15.06 -12.67
CA ASP A 296 19.10 16.07 -13.58
C ASP A 296 18.58 17.28 -12.79
N GLU A 297 18.56 18.45 -13.44
CA GLU A 297 18.22 19.71 -12.81
C GLU A 297 16.80 19.70 -12.23
N TYR A 298 15.84 19.09 -12.91
CA TYR A 298 14.45 18.99 -12.44
C TYR A 298 14.37 18.19 -11.14
N SER A 299 14.92 16.98 -11.13
CA SER A 299 14.93 16.10 -9.93
C SER A 299 15.58 16.77 -8.74
N ARG A 300 16.72 17.43 -8.95
CA ARG A 300 17.43 18.14 -7.88
C ARG A 300 16.63 19.33 -7.35
N ASN A 301 16.07 20.16 -8.23
CA ASN A 301 15.32 21.35 -7.83
C ASN A 301 14.01 21.02 -7.14
N GLU A 302 13.35 19.93 -7.50
CA GLU A 302 12.09 19.52 -6.87
C GLU A 302 12.27 18.84 -5.51
N ILE A 303 13.27 17.98 -5.37
CA ILE A 303 13.39 17.10 -4.19
C ILE A 303 14.28 17.69 -3.09
N ILE A 304 15.28 18.50 -3.47
CA ILE A 304 16.33 18.97 -2.55
C ILE A 304 16.06 20.40 -2.02
N LYS A 305 15.03 21.05 -2.47
CA LYS A 305 14.61 22.37 -1.96
C LYS A 305 14.47 22.45 -0.45
#